data_dce0383e5b30f29270af631dccea45ed
#
_entry.id   dce0383e5b30f29270af631dccea45ed
#
_cell.length_a   1.000
_cell.length_b   1.000
_cell.length_c   1.000
_cell.angle_alpha   90.00
_cell.angle_beta   90.00
_cell.angle_gamma   90.00
#
_symmetry.space_group_name_H-M   'P 1'
#
loop_
_entity.id
_entity.type
_entity.pdbx_description
1 polymer ?
#
loop_
_entity_poly.entity_id
_entity_poly.type
_entity_poly.pdbx_seq_one_letter_code
_entity_poly.pdbx_strand_id
1 'polypeptide(L)' 'KAMGYSRTHFFKKMKALTGQPPADYIKAKRLDKAAQLLKDETTTVAEVCYKVGISKPNYFAKIFKERFGISPKKYQQGG' A
#
# COMPACT_ATOMS: atom_id res chain seq x y z
N LYS A 1 17.55 -1.96 2.67
CA LYS A 1 17.24 -3.38 2.67
C LYS A 1 17.49 -4.00 1.33
N ALA A 2 18.21 -5.09 1.35
CA ALA A 2 18.55 -5.75 0.10
C ALA A 2 17.32 -6.19 -0.66
N MET A 3 16.35 -6.69 0.05
CA MET A 3 15.14 -7.18 -0.57
C MET A 3 14.34 -6.09 -1.26
N GLY A 4 14.19 -4.96 -0.60
CA GLY A 4 13.49 -3.83 -1.20
C GLY A 4 14.23 -3.27 -2.39
N TYR A 5 15.53 -3.27 -2.30
CA TYR A 5 16.37 -2.80 -3.37
C TYR A 5 16.24 -3.66 -4.62
N SER A 6 16.30 -4.97 -4.43
CA SER A 6 16.13 -5.91 -5.54
C SER A 6 14.79 -5.77 -6.21
N ARG A 7 13.76 -5.59 -5.41
CA ARG A 7 12.42 -5.44 -5.93
C ARG A 7 12.30 -4.20 -6.79
N THR A 8 12.89 -3.12 -6.35
CA THR A 8 12.88 -1.87 -7.11
C THR A 8 13.54 -2.05 -8.46
N HIS A 9 14.63 -2.75 -8.48
CA HIS A 9 15.35 -3.04 -9.71
C HIS A 9 14.49 -3.87 -10.67
N PHE A 10 13.79 -4.85 -10.13
CA PHE A 10 12.91 -5.70 -10.92
C PHE A 10 11.78 -4.88 -11.57
N PHE A 11 11.15 -4.01 -10.82
CA PHE A 11 10.08 -3.17 -11.33
C PHE A 11 10.56 -2.27 -12.45
N LYS A 12 11.74 -1.73 -12.29
CA LYS A 12 12.33 -0.87 -13.30
C LYS A 12 12.48 -1.60 -14.62
N LYS A 13 12.92 -2.84 -14.55
CA LYS A 13 13.10 -3.65 -15.73
C LYS A 13 11.78 -3.98 -16.39
N MET A 14 10.79 -4.34 -15.60
CA MET A 14 9.47 -4.63 -16.14
C MET A 14 8.85 -3.42 -16.81
N LYS A 15 9.01 -2.27 -16.20
CA LYS A 15 8.47 -1.05 -16.77
C LYS A 15 9.11 -0.76 -18.13
N ALA A 16 10.39 -1.02 -18.26
CA ALA A 16 11.07 -0.81 -19.51
C ALA A 16 10.53 -1.72 -20.62
N LEU A 17 10.13 -2.92 -20.25
CA LEU A 17 9.62 -3.88 -21.22
C LEU A 17 8.17 -3.59 -21.63
N THR A 18 7.33 -3.21 -20.67
CA THR A 18 5.90 -3.07 -20.91
C THR A 18 5.44 -1.63 -21.05
N GLY A 19 6.26 -0.71 -20.59
CA GLY A 19 5.87 0.70 -20.58
C GLY A 19 4.92 1.06 -19.46
N GLN A 20 4.51 0.09 -18.66
CA GLN A 20 3.58 0.33 -17.56
C GLN A 20 3.99 -0.48 -16.34
N PRO A 21 3.80 0.08 -15.13
CA PRO A 21 4.10 -0.67 -13.92
C PRO A 21 3.13 -1.83 -13.73
N PRO A 22 3.59 -2.95 -13.14
CA PRO A 22 2.68 -4.06 -12.86
C PRO A 22 1.65 -3.70 -11.78
N ALA A 23 0.52 -4.40 -11.80
CA ALA A 23 -0.56 -4.13 -10.85
C ALA A 23 -0.09 -4.23 -9.40
N ASP A 24 0.77 -5.19 -9.11
CA ASP A 24 1.29 -5.34 -7.74
C ASP A 24 2.10 -4.14 -7.29
N TYR A 25 2.82 -3.52 -8.22
CA TYR A 25 3.58 -2.33 -7.90
C TYR A 25 2.65 -1.18 -7.53
N ILE A 26 1.58 -1.01 -8.32
CA ILE A 26 0.60 0.04 -8.06
C ILE A 26 -0.07 -0.20 -6.71
N LYS A 27 -0.44 -1.44 -6.42
CA LYS A 27 -1.06 -1.80 -5.16
C LYS A 27 -0.13 -1.48 -3.99
N ALA A 28 1.15 -1.83 -4.12
CA ALA A 28 2.13 -1.56 -3.07
C ALA A 28 2.27 -0.06 -2.81
N LYS A 29 2.30 0.73 -3.87
CA LYS A 29 2.41 2.19 -3.74
C LYS A 29 1.19 2.77 -3.01
N ARG A 30 0.01 2.27 -3.36
CA ARG A 30 -1.21 2.73 -2.69
C ARG A 30 -1.21 2.38 -1.22
N LEU A 31 -0.74 1.19 -0.87
CA LEU A 31 -0.67 0.77 0.52
C LEU A 31 0.37 1.57 1.30
N ASP A 32 1.50 1.89 0.69
CA ASP A 32 2.50 2.72 1.33
C ASP A 32 1.94 4.13 1.61
N LYS A 33 1.20 4.67 0.66
CA LYS A 33 0.55 5.96 0.85
C LYS A 33 -0.49 5.88 1.97
N ALA A 34 -1.25 4.79 1.99
CA ALA A 34 -2.25 4.59 3.03
C ALA A 34 -1.61 4.55 4.41
N ALA A 35 -0.47 3.87 4.54
CA ALA A 35 0.22 3.80 5.82
C ALA A 35 0.64 5.19 6.29
N GLN A 36 1.10 6.03 5.37
CA GLN A 36 1.46 7.40 5.72
C GLN A 36 0.25 8.21 6.18
N LEU A 37 -0.87 8.06 5.47
CA LEU A 37 -2.09 8.79 5.83
C LEU A 37 -2.65 8.33 7.16
N LEU A 38 -2.48 7.05 7.47
CA LEU A 38 -2.99 6.51 8.74
C LEU A 38 -2.23 7.01 9.96
N LYS A 39 -1.08 7.62 9.77
CA LYS A 39 -0.36 8.23 10.89
C LYS A 39 -1.09 9.42 11.45
N ASP A 40 -2.00 10.00 10.68
CA ASP A 40 -2.85 11.08 11.14
C ASP A 40 -4.07 10.46 11.82
N GLU A 41 -4.13 10.58 13.14
CA GLU A 41 -5.18 9.97 13.93
C GLU A 41 -6.55 10.59 13.70
N THR A 42 -6.61 11.74 13.05
CA THR A 42 -7.88 12.39 12.78
C THR A 42 -8.57 11.86 11.54
N THR A 43 -7.87 11.08 10.73
CA THR A 43 -8.48 10.50 9.55
C THR A 43 -8.96 9.09 9.87
N THR A 44 -9.98 8.63 9.13
CA THR A 44 -10.51 7.28 9.33
C THR A 44 -9.93 6.33 8.31
N VAL A 45 -10.01 5.04 8.59
CA VAL A 45 -9.57 4.02 7.64
C VAL A 45 -10.35 4.13 6.34
N ALA A 46 -11.65 4.41 6.45
CA ALA A 46 -12.50 4.56 5.25
C ALA A 46 -12.03 5.71 4.39
N GLU A 47 -11.67 6.83 5.03
CA GLU A 47 -11.16 7.98 4.28
C GLU A 47 -9.84 7.68 3.57
N VAL A 48 -8.95 6.99 4.26
CA VAL A 48 -7.67 6.61 3.68
C VAL A 48 -7.88 5.68 2.49
N CYS A 49 -8.76 4.71 2.65
CA CYS A 49 -9.09 3.78 1.59
C CYS A 49 -9.54 4.53 0.33
N TYR A 50 -10.43 5.49 0.52
CA TYR A 50 -10.95 6.29 -0.57
C TYR A 50 -9.84 7.14 -1.21
N LYS A 51 -9.02 7.76 -0.38
CA LYS A 51 -7.99 8.66 -0.87
C LYS A 51 -6.92 7.95 -1.70
N VAL A 52 -6.64 6.69 -1.37
CA VAL A 52 -5.64 5.95 -2.13
C VAL A 52 -6.24 5.21 -3.32
N GLY A 53 -7.55 5.38 -3.56
CA GLY A 53 -8.18 4.84 -4.75
C GLY A 53 -8.64 3.40 -4.65
N ILE A 54 -8.81 2.91 -3.43
CA ILE A 54 -9.32 1.55 -3.21
C ILE A 54 -10.75 1.69 -2.69
N SER A 55 -11.72 1.30 -3.52
CA SER A 55 -13.13 1.56 -3.20
C SER A 55 -13.75 0.56 -2.24
N LYS A 56 -13.09 -0.55 -1.97
CA LYS A 56 -13.66 -1.59 -1.11
C LYS A 56 -12.88 -1.70 0.20
N PRO A 57 -13.46 -1.23 1.31
CA PRO A 57 -12.75 -1.24 2.60
C PRO A 57 -12.31 -2.62 3.06
N ASN A 58 -13.13 -3.63 2.84
CA ASN A 58 -12.77 -5.00 3.24
C ASN A 58 -11.56 -5.51 2.47
N TYR A 59 -11.53 -5.22 1.17
CA TYR A 59 -10.40 -5.60 0.35
C TYR A 59 -9.15 -4.83 0.78
N PHE A 60 -9.30 -3.54 1.03
CA PHE A 60 -8.20 -2.71 1.49
C PHE A 60 -7.60 -3.26 2.79
N ALA A 61 -8.46 -3.60 3.75
CA ALA A 61 -7.99 -4.13 5.03
C ALA A 61 -7.22 -5.42 4.83
N LYS A 62 -7.70 -6.27 3.92
CA LYS A 62 -7.06 -7.55 3.67
C LYS A 62 -5.65 -7.36 3.09
N ILE A 63 -5.52 -6.56 2.05
CA ILE A 63 -4.22 -6.38 1.40
C ILE A 63 -3.27 -5.58 2.28
N PHE A 64 -3.79 -4.65 3.08
CA PHE A 64 -2.97 -3.91 4.01
C PHE A 64 -2.37 -4.85 5.06
N LYS A 65 -3.19 -5.73 5.61
CA LYS A 65 -2.70 -6.69 6.59
C LYS A 65 -1.68 -7.64 5.99
N GLU A 66 -1.88 -8.05 4.75
CA GLU A 66 -0.93 -8.92 4.07
C GLU A 66 0.43 -8.24 3.91
N ARG A 67 0.43 -6.94 3.64
CA ARG A 67 1.68 -6.22 3.42
C ARG A 67 2.37 -5.81 4.72
N PHE A 68 1.61 -5.35 5.71
CA PHE A 68 2.18 -4.78 6.93
C PHE A 68 2.04 -5.69 8.16
N GLY A 69 1.30 -6.77 8.05
CA GLY A 69 1.18 -7.72 9.14
C GLY A 69 0.08 -7.41 10.14
N ILE A 70 -0.50 -6.22 10.08
CA ILE A 70 -1.60 -5.83 10.98
C ILE A 70 -2.64 -5.05 10.16
N SER A 71 -3.85 -4.97 10.72
CA SER A 71 -4.92 -4.27 10.04
C SER A 71 -4.66 -2.76 10.01
N PRO A 72 -5.28 -2.03 9.07
CA PRO A 72 -5.10 -0.58 9.00
C PRO A 72 -5.50 0.12 10.28
N LYS A 73 -6.60 -0.31 10.90
CA LYS A 73 -7.07 0.30 12.12
C LYS A 73 -6.07 0.10 13.25
N LYS A 74 -5.54 -1.11 13.37
CA LYS A 74 -4.54 -1.40 14.39
C LYS A 74 -3.27 -0.63 14.15
N TYR A 75 -2.89 -0.50 12.90
CA TYR A 75 -1.72 0.28 12.53
C TYR A 75 -1.88 1.73 12.96
N GLN A 76 -3.05 2.31 12.73
CA GLN A 76 -3.35 3.69 13.11
C GLN A 76 -3.31 3.88 14.62
N GLN A 77 -3.69 2.86 15.37
CA GLN A 77 -3.70 2.90 16.83
C GLN A 77 -2.30 2.76 17.43
N GLY A 78 -1.29 2.68 16.61
CA GLY A 78 0.06 2.60 17.09
C GLY A 78 0.62 1.20 17.14
N GLY A 79 -0.09 0.27 16.54
CA GLY A 79 0.31 -1.14 16.52
C GLY A 79 1.43 -1.48 15.55
#